data_8a143df7eba35cd3a01f42a333147750
#
_entry.id   8a143df7eba35cd3a01f42a333147750
#
_cell.length_a   1.000
_cell.length_b   1.000
_cell.length_c   1.000
_cell.angle_alpha   90.00
_cell.angle_beta   90.00
_cell.angle_gamma   90.00
#
_symmetry.space_group_name_H-M   'P 1'
#
loop_
_entity.id
_entity.type
_entity.pdbx_description
1 polymer ?
#
loop_
_entity_poly.entity_id
_entity_poly.type
_entity_poly.pdbx_seq_one_letter_code
_entity_poly.pdbx_strand_id
1 'polypeptide(L)'
;MTKRQHYRPVYAKTRWARWRYRLGWLLVLLVIIGSVWGGLAWLRWRSDAVVSGFDVRGVAVSQNDGYLDFAALQNDGLKFVYLHATQGASYTDDNFASNYERIVGTSLGVGVIHTFSFSSTAAAQAAYFEKTVGDSIGNLPIAIQVQYYGDYTDQTIAVRKSRAKLKALVTTLTQDYNRSCVVWSTPAVAKQIVKPALKDTDLWLDTAKTHQQGRRVMFMHYSDRAVYRQ
;
A
#
# COMPACT_ATOMS: atom_id res chain seq x y z
N MET A 1 -84.18 -40.12 16.66
CA MET A 1 -82.89 -39.85 17.37
C MET A 1 -81.91 -39.29 16.41
N THR A 2 -81.70 -37.94 16.45
CA THR A 2 -80.86 -37.21 15.51
C THR A 2 -79.49 -37.00 16.16
N LYS A 3 -78.41 -37.61 15.60
CA LYS A 3 -77.04 -37.42 16.06
C LYS A 3 -76.56 -35.98 15.72
N ARG A 4 -76.32 -35.18 16.76
CA ARG A 4 -75.64 -33.88 16.62
C ARG A 4 -74.16 -34.12 16.29
N GLN A 5 -73.69 -33.70 15.08
CA GLN A 5 -72.29 -33.66 14.72
C GLN A 5 -71.62 -32.49 15.45
N HIS A 6 -70.65 -32.80 16.28
CA HIS A 6 -69.79 -31.79 16.89
C HIS A 6 -68.84 -31.19 15.82
N TYR A 7 -69.11 -29.95 15.41
CA TYR A 7 -68.25 -29.19 14.56
C TYR A 7 -66.98 -28.67 15.39
N ARG A 8 -65.84 -29.21 15.12
CA ARG A 8 -64.58 -28.70 15.72
C ARG A 8 -64.04 -27.60 14.86
N PRO A 9 -63.84 -26.34 15.36
CA PRO A 9 -63.29 -25.25 14.57
C PRO A 9 -61.79 -25.50 14.29
N VAL A 10 -61.39 -25.56 13.01
CA VAL A 10 -60.08 -25.88 12.50
C VAL A 10 -59.10 -24.69 12.61
N TYR A 11 -59.53 -23.55 13.16
CA TYR A 11 -58.82 -22.28 13.00
C TYR A 11 -57.83 -21.88 14.12
N ALA A 12 -57.68 -22.67 15.18
CA ALA A 12 -56.83 -22.26 16.32
C ALA A 12 -55.32 -22.48 16.13
N LYS A 13 -54.87 -23.29 15.13
CA LYS A 13 -53.46 -23.65 14.98
C LYS A 13 -52.67 -22.77 14.03
N THR A 14 -53.30 -21.94 13.19
CA THR A 14 -52.61 -21.24 12.09
C THR A 14 -51.94 -19.91 12.47
N ARG A 15 -52.39 -19.25 13.54
CA ARG A 15 -51.78 -17.98 13.99
C ARG A 15 -50.44 -18.20 14.70
N TRP A 16 -50.36 -19.21 15.54
CA TRP A 16 -49.16 -19.54 16.32
C TRP A 16 -48.04 -20.09 15.43
N ALA A 17 -48.38 -20.89 14.41
CA ALA A 17 -47.44 -21.39 13.43
C ALA A 17 -46.76 -20.24 12.61
N ARG A 18 -47.57 -19.28 12.14
CA ARG A 18 -47.06 -18.11 11.39
C ARG A 18 -46.14 -17.22 12.23
N TRP A 19 -46.40 -17.10 13.54
CA TRP A 19 -45.55 -16.36 14.46
C TRP A 19 -44.17 -17.03 14.66
N ARG A 20 -44.15 -18.35 14.79
CA ARG A 20 -42.90 -19.14 14.90
C ARG A 20 -42.07 -19.05 13.65
N TYR A 21 -42.64 -19.07 12.46
CA TYR A 21 -41.93 -18.86 11.21
C TYR A 21 -41.38 -17.44 11.10
N ARG A 22 -42.10 -16.41 11.49
CA ARG A 22 -41.63 -15.03 11.52
C ARG A 22 -40.47 -14.83 12.52
N LEU A 23 -40.55 -15.44 13.69
CA LEU A 23 -39.49 -15.42 14.68
C LEU A 23 -38.22 -16.16 14.15
N GLY A 24 -38.42 -17.29 13.49
CA GLY A 24 -37.34 -18.05 12.85
C GLY A 24 -36.62 -17.23 11.79
N TRP A 25 -37.37 -16.55 10.92
CA TRP A 25 -36.75 -15.66 9.91
C TRP A 25 -36.06 -14.45 10.52
N LEU A 26 -36.57 -13.87 11.61
CA LEU A 26 -35.90 -12.79 12.35
C LEU A 26 -34.60 -13.27 12.97
N LEU A 27 -34.54 -14.45 13.53
CA LEU A 27 -33.31 -15.04 14.07
C LEU A 27 -32.28 -15.29 12.96
N VAL A 28 -32.70 -15.83 11.81
CA VAL A 28 -31.82 -16.02 10.65
C VAL A 28 -31.26 -14.66 10.16
N LEU A 29 -32.10 -13.63 10.09
CA LEU A 29 -31.69 -12.28 9.69
C LEU A 29 -30.66 -11.68 10.67
N LEU A 30 -30.90 -11.85 11.97
CA LEU A 30 -29.96 -11.40 13.02
C LEU A 30 -28.62 -12.14 12.95
N VAL A 31 -28.63 -13.45 12.66
CA VAL A 31 -27.38 -14.23 12.47
C VAL A 31 -26.62 -13.75 11.22
N ILE A 32 -27.33 -13.48 10.11
CA ILE A 32 -26.70 -12.95 8.88
C ILE A 32 -26.09 -11.56 9.14
N ILE A 33 -26.84 -10.66 9.77
CA ILE A 33 -26.34 -9.31 10.12
C ILE A 33 -25.13 -9.43 11.05
N GLY A 34 -25.21 -10.26 12.09
CA GLY A 34 -24.09 -10.48 13.01
C GLY A 34 -22.85 -11.07 12.33
N SER A 35 -23.06 -12.01 11.40
CA SER A 35 -21.94 -12.59 10.62
C SER A 35 -21.31 -11.58 9.67
N VAL A 36 -22.10 -10.73 9.03
CA VAL A 36 -21.59 -9.65 8.16
C VAL A 36 -20.82 -8.61 8.99
N TRP A 37 -21.40 -8.17 10.12
CA TRP A 37 -20.73 -7.23 11.02
C TRP A 37 -19.47 -7.81 11.64
N GLY A 38 -19.52 -9.06 12.09
CA GLY A 38 -18.35 -9.77 12.63
C GLY A 38 -17.27 -9.97 11.57
N GLY A 39 -17.66 -10.30 10.34
CA GLY A 39 -16.73 -10.42 9.22
C GLY A 39 -16.09 -9.07 8.84
N LEU A 40 -16.86 -8.00 8.80
CA LEU A 40 -16.34 -6.64 8.54
C LEU A 40 -15.45 -6.13 9.70
N ALA A 41 -15.83 -6.41 10.94
CA ALA A 41 -15.00 -6.08 12.11
C ALA A 41 -13.70 -6.87 12.12
N TRP A 42 -13.74 -8.17 11.78
CA TRP A 42 -12.54 -9.00 11.65
C TRP A 42 -11.62 -8.56 10.50
N LEU A 43 -12.19 -8.17 9.35
CA LEU A 43 -11.43 -7.60 8.23
C LEU A 43 -10.77 -6.27 8.62
N ARG A 44 -11.46 -5.41 9.37
CA ARG A 44 -10.90 -4.15 9.90
C ARG A 44 -9.78 -4.43 10.91
N TRP A 45 -10.02 -5.33 11.85
CA TRP A 45 -9.00 -5.70 12.85
C TRP A 45 -7.76 -6.35 12.23
N ARG A 46 -7.92 -7.09 11.14
CA ARG A 46 -6.81 -7.70 10.40
C ARG A 46 -5.98 -6.67 9.61
N SER A 47 -6.57 -5.54 9.19
CA SER A 47 -5.84 -4.46 8.53
C SER A 47 -4.99 -3.62 9.50
N ASP A 48 -5.35 -3.63 10.80
CA ASP A 48 -4.64 -2.90 11.86
C ASP A 48 -3.58 -3.77 12.57
N ALA A 49 -3.28 -4.95 12.04
CA ALA A 49 -2.19 -5.77 12.55
C ALA A 49 -0.88 -4.98 12.42
N VAL A 50 -0.48 -4.33 13.51
CA VAL A 50 0.80 -3.63 13.63
C VAL A 50 1.89 -4.63 13.27
N VAL A 51 2.62 -4.34 12.21
CA VAL A 51 3.79 -5.12 11.81
C VAL A 51 4.81 -4.96 12.93
N SER A 52 4.95 -5.98 13.77
CA SER A 52 5.85 -5.94 14.93
C SER A 52 7.30 -5.67 14.47
N GLY A 53 7.95 -4.69 15.10
CA GLY A 53 9.32 -4.29 14.80
C GLY A 53 9.48 -3.02 13.97
N PHE A 54 8.36 -2.34 13.63
CA PHE A 54 8.37 -1.02 13.01
C PHE A 54 7.43 -0.10 13.80
N ASP A 55 8.02 0.77 14.63
CA ASP A 55 7.27 1.66 15.51
C ASP A 55 6.82 2.96 14.82
N VAL A 56 7.32 3.21 13.61
CA VAL A 56 7.11 4.45 12.86
C VAL A 56 6.29 4.17 11.63
N ARG A 57 5.20 4.91 11.46
CA ARG A 57 4.29 4.79 10.30
C ARG A 57 4.44 5.97 9.36
N GLY A 58 4.36 5.69 8.06
CA GLY A 58 4.33 6.67 7.00
C GLY A 58 3.49 6.19 5.83
N VAL A 59 3.39 7.02 4.81
CA VAL A 59 2.66 6.72 3.56
C VAL A 59 3.51 7.04 2.35
N ALA A 60 3.26 6.33 1.25
CA ALA A 60 3.69 6.70 -0.08
C ALA A 60 2.47 7.31 -0.80
N VAL A 61 2.66 8.45 -1.45
CA VAL A 61 1.61 9.27 -2.05
C VAL A 61 1.91 9.51 -3.52
N SER A 62 0.90 9.38 -4.36
CA SER A 62 0.91 9.64 -5.80
C SER A 62 -0.25 10.52 -6.22
N GLN A 63 -0.28 10.91 -7.49
CA GLN A 63 -1.41 11.64 -8.08
C GLN A 63 -2.76 10.92 -7.95
N ASN A 64 -2.76 9.59 -7.79
CA ASN A 64 -3.98 8.80 -7.68
C ASN A 64 -4.66 8.94 -6.30
N ASP A 65 -3.96 9.48 -5.30
CA ASP A 65 -4.45 9.64 -3.94
C ASP A 65 -5.24 10.94 -3.74
N GLY A 66 -5.28 11.79 -4.77
CA GLY A 66 -6.01 13.06 -4.74
C GLY A 66 -5.40 14.11 -3.81
N TYR A 67 -6.24 14.97 -3.27
CA TYR A 67 -5.82 15.97 -2.29
C TYR A 67 -5.63 15.36 -0.91
N LEU A 68 -4.46 15.59 -0.30
CA LEU A 68 -4.15 15.15 1.05
C LEU A 68 -3.80 16.33 1.94
N ASP A 69 -4.36 16.35 3.14
CA ASP A 69 -3.98 17.26 4.21
C ASP A 69 -2.85 16.65 5.04
N PHE A 70 -1.60 17.07 4.77
CA PHE A 70 -0.42 16.53 5.46
C PHE A 70 -0.37 16.92 6.94
N ALA A 71 -0.98 18.04 7.33
CA ALA A 71 -1.08 18.42 8.73
C ALA A 71 -2.04 17.49 9.49
N ALA A 72 -3.18 17.13 8.87
CA ALA A 72 -4.08 16.13 9.43
C ALA A 72 -3.40 14.76 9.56
N LEU A 73 -2.68 14.31 8.53
CA LEU A 73 -1.92 13.05 8.55
C LEU A 73 -0.87 13.04 9.67
N GLN A 74 -0.17 14.15 9.89
CA GLN A 74 0.77 14.31 11.00
C GLN A 74 0.08 14.19 12.35
N ASN A 75 -1.08 14.82 12.51
CA ASN A 75 -1.89 14.76 13.74
C ASN A 75 -2.42 13.33 14.01
N ASP A 76 -2.70 12.57 12.96
CA ASP A 76 -3.06 11.14 13.04
C ASP A 76 -1.86 10.22 13.37
N GLY A 77 -0.70 10.81 13.60
CA GLY A 77 0.49 10.12 14.11
C GLY A 77 1.43 9.59 13.04
N LEU A 78 1.26 9.97 11.75
CA LEU A 78 2.27 9.68 10.73
C LEU A 78 3.56 10.44 11.06
N LYS A 79 4.68 9.82 10.67
CA LYS A 79 6.01 10.38 10.91
C LYS A 79 6.75 10.69 9.63
N PHE A 80 6.36 10.09 8.50
CA PHE A 80 7.01 10.34 7.22
C PHE A 80 6.04 10.14 6.04
N VAL A 81 6.39 10.79 4.93
CA VAL A 81 5.70 10.66 3.65
C VAL A 81 6.73 10.50 2.53
N TYR A 82 6.50 9.56 1.65
CA TYR A 82 7.20 9.45 0.39
C TYR A 82 6.31 9.90 -0.75
N LEU A 83 6.79 10.84 -1.57
CA LEU A 83 6.05 11.37 -2.73
C LEU A 83 6.56 10.70 -4.02
N HIS A 84 5.65 10.10 -4.78
CA HIS A 84 5.99 9.70 -6.15
C HIS A 84 6.34 10.95 -6.96
N ALA A 85 7.50 10.93 -7.62
CA ALA A 85 7.98 12.06 -8.40
C ALA A 85 8.09 11.72 -9.88
N THR A 86 8.80 10.64 -10.22
CA THR A 86 9.09 10.29 -11.61
C THR A 86 9.02 8.79 -11.85
N GLN A 87 8.79 8.43 -13.14
CA GLN A 87 8.90 7.04 -13.59
C GLN A 87 9.67 7.00 -14.91
N GLY A 88 10.72 6.17 -14.98
CA GLY A 88 11.54 6.07 -16.16
C GLY A 88 12.20 7.40 -16.54
N ALA A 89 12.26 7.68 -17.84
CA ALA A 89 12.93 8.87 -18.36
C ALA A 89 11.97 9.92 -18.94
N SER A 90 10.65 9.82 -18.65
CA SER A 90 9.68 10.69 -19.31
C SER A 90 8.37 10.96 -18.54
N TYR A 91 8.11 10.24 -17.46
CA TYR A 91 6.87 10.43 -16.71
C TYR A 91 7.12 11.15 -15.38
N THR A 92 6.33 12.19 -15.12
CA THR A 92 6.28 12.93 -13.85
C THR A 92 4.93 12.71 -13.21
N ASP A 93 4.87 12.55 -11.91
CA ASP A 93 3.63 12.56 -11.13
C ASP A 93 3.07 13.99 -11.10
N ASP A 94 1.83 14.16 -11.58
CA ASP A 94 1.22 15.49 -11.77
C ASP A 94 1.07 16.27 -10.46
N ASN A 95 0.97 15.55 -9.32
CA ASN A 95 0.79 16.15 -8.01
C ASN A 95 2.09 16.31 -7.21
N PHE A 96 3.25 15.87 -7.76
CA PHE A 96 4.51 15.90 -7.03
C PHE A 96 4.86 17.29 -6.49
N ALA A 97 4.93 18.29 -7.36
CA ALA A 97 5.30 19.64 -6.97
C ALA A 97 4.34 20.24 -5.93
N SER A 98 3.05 20.12 -6.17
CA SER A 98 2.02 20.64 -5.25
C SER A 98 1.98 19.90 -3.91
N ASN A 99 2.23 18.58 -3.91
CA ASN A 99 2.34 17.81 -2.69
C ASN A 99 3.60 18.20 -1.90
N TYR A 100 4.73 18.41 -2.61
CA TYR A 100 5.96 18.83 -1.96
C TYR A 100 5.82 20.22 -1.32
N GLU A 101 5.22 21.17 -1.99
CA GLU A 101 4.94 22.50 -1.43
C GLU A 101 4.05 22.44 -0.19
N ARG A 102 3.01 21.61 -0.22
CA ARG A 102 2.06 21.49 0.91
C ARG A 102 2.64 20.78 2.13
N ILE A 103 3.61 19.88 1.95
CA ILE A 103 4.22 19.17 3.07
C ILE A 103 5.27 20.02 3.78
N VAL A 104 5.81 21.04 3.11
CA VAL A 104 6.71 22.03 3.71
C VAL A 104 6.00 22.75 4.84
N GLY A 105 6.62 22.82 6.02
CA GLY A 105 6.01 23.39 7.23
C GLY A 105 5.38 22.36 8.18
N THR A 106 5.28 21.10 7.78
CA THR A 106 4.98 19.99 8.69
C THR A 106 6.28 19.46 9.32
N SER A 107 6.16 18.67 10.39
CA SER A 107 7.31 17.97 10.98
C SER A 107 7.51 16.55 10.40
N LEU A 108 6.82 16.21 9.32
CA LEU A 108 6.94 14.93 8.64
C LEU A 108 8.32 14.77 7.99
N GLY A 109 8.91 13.59 8.10
CA GLY A 109 10.02 13.22 7.23
C GLY A 109 9.52 13.10 5.79
N VAL A 110 10.26 13.68 4.84
CA VAL A 110 9.88 13.69 3.42
C VAL A 110 10.93 12.95 2.61
N GLY A 111 10.48 12.04 1.75
CA GLY A 111 11.30 11.40 0.74
C GLY A 111 10.60 11.40 -0.62
N VAL A 112 11.35 11.04 -1.65
CA VAL A 112 10.86 11.00 -3.03
C VAL A 112 11.03 9.61 -3.61
N ILE A 113 10.12 9.22 -4.51
CA ILE A 113 10.12 7.93 -5.18
C ILE A 113 10.36 8.14 -6.68
N HIS A 114 11.35 7.42 -7.19
CA HIS A 114 11.55 7.19 -8.61
C HIS A 114 11.14 5.75 -8.96
N THR A 115 10.22 5.57 -9.89
CA THR A 115 9.87 4.24 -10.39
C THR A 115 10.81 3.85 -11.52
N PHE A 116 11.58 2.79 -11.30
CA PHE A 116 12.59 2.28 -12.22
C PHE A 116 11.97 1.74 -13.51
N SER A 117 12.56 2.09 -14.65
CA SER A 117 12.16 1.56 -15.95
C SER A 117 13.16 0.54 -16.49
N PHE A 118 12.62 -0.61 -16.94
CA PHE A 118 13.41 -1.61 -17.64
C PHE A 118 13.74 -1.20 -19.08
N SER A 119 13.01 -0.28 -19.70
CA SER A 119 13.21 0.14 -21.08
C SER A 119 14.29 1.23 -21.24
N SER A 120 14.24 2.28 -20.41
CA SER A 120 15.15 3.43 -20.52
C SER A 120 16.54 3.18 -19.88
N THR A 121 17.54 3.94 -20.26
CA THR A 121 18.90 3.85 -19.70
C THR A 121 18.96 4.44 -18.28
N ALA A 122 19.93 4.04 -17.48
CA ALA A 122 20.13 4.62 -16.15
C ALA A 122 20.41 6.14 -16.20
N ALA A 123 21.28 6.57 -17.12
CA ALA A 123 21.60 7.97 -17.30
C ALA A 123 20.38 8.83 -17.67
N ALA A 124 19.52 8.34 -18.58
CA ALA A 124 18.30 9.06 -18.95
C ALA A 124 17.30 9.14 -17.79
N GLN A 125 17.21 8.08 -16.97
CA GLN A 125 16.37 8.09 -15.77
C GLN A 125 16.90 9.06 -14.71
N ALA A 126 18.21 9.05 -14.44
CA ALA A 126 18.83 9.98 -13.50
C ALA A 126 18.65 11.42 -13.94
N ALA A 127 19.01 11.76 -15.17
CA ALA A 127 18.85 13.12 -15.69
C ALA A 127 17.40 13.61 -15.66
N TYR A 128 16.43 12.73 -15.93
CA TYR A 128 15.01 13.08 -15.84
C TYR A 128 14.57 13.31 -14.40
N PHE A 129 15.01 12.46 -13.47
CA PHE A 129 14.76 12.62 -12.05
C PHE A 129 15.32 13.95 -11.54
N GLU A 130 16.59 14.24 -11.82
CA GLU A 130 17.26 15.47 -11.42
C GLU A 130 16.57 16.71 -11.96
N LYS A 131 16.22 16.70 -13.26
CA LYS A 131 15.48 17.80 -13.89
C LYS A 131 14.13 18.06 -13.22
N THR A 132 13.42 17.00 -12.80
CA THR A 132 12.05 17.10 -12.27
C THR A 132 12.06 17.44 -10.79
N VAL A 133 12.92 16.80 -10.01
CA VAL A 133 12.93 16.89 -8.55
C VAL A 133 13.78 18.06 -8.07
N GLY A 134 14.91 18.34 -8.75
CA GLY A 134 15.85 19.38 -8.30
C GLY A 134 16.24 19.18 -6.85
N ASP A 135 16.12 20.24 -6.04
CA ASP A 135 16.40 20.21 -4.60
C ASP A 135 15.25 19.67 -3.73
N SER A 136 14.11 19.35 -4.35
CA SER A 136 12.89 18.89 -3.66
C SER A 136 12.96 17.41 -3.29
N ILE A 137 14.09 16.94 -2.72
CA ILE A 137 14.30 15.53 -2.33
C ILE A 137 13.90 15.22 -0.89
N GLY A 138 13.62 16.23 -0.08
CA GLY A 138 13.33 16.07 1.34
C GLY A 138 14.53 15.65 2.19
N ASN A 139 14.28 14.96 3.30
CA ASN A 139 15.30 14.58 4.29
C ASN A 139 15.47 13.05 4.46
N LEU A 140 14.66 12.25 3.78
CA LEU A 140 14.76 10.78 3.80
C LEU A 140 15.63 10.27 2.62
N PRO A 141 16.04 8.99 2.64
CA PRO A 141 16.69 8.36 1.49
C PRO A 141 15.83 8.45 0.23
N ILE A 142 16.46 8.56 -0.96
CA ILE A 142 15.73 8.49 -2.23
C ILE A 142 15.21 7.07 -2.42
N ALA A 143 13.91 6.90 -2.63
CA ALA A 143 13.33 5.59 -2.86
C ALA A 143 13.31 5.27 -4.37
N ILE A 144 13.83 4.09 -4.72
CA ILE A 144 13.78 3.58 -6.09
C ILE A 144 12.86 2.38 -6.11
N GLN A 145 11.65 2.55 -6.65
CA GLN A 145 10.67 1.49 -6.77
C GLN A 145 11.00 0.62 -7.98
N VAL A 146 11.21 -0.68 -7.75
CA VAL A 146 11.49 -1.68 -8.79
C VAL A 146 10.38 -2.73 -8.76
N GLN A 147 9.55 -2.74 -9.80
CA GLN A 147 8.45 -3.69 -9.95
C GLN A 147 8.32 -4.13 -11.40
N TYR A 148 7.77 -5.32 -11.62
CA TYR A 148 7.44 -5.77 -12.97
C TYR A 148 6.19 -5.05 -13.47
N TYR A 149 6.17 -4.73 -14.77
CA TYR A 149 5.05 -4.06 -15.42
C TYR A 149 4.97 -4.40 -16.91
N GLY A 150 3.75 -4.43 -17.46
CA GLY A 150 3.52 -4.76 -18.87
C GLY A 150 4.16 -6.10 -19.26
N ASP A 151 4.95 -6.08 -20.31
CA ASP A 151 5.66 -7.26 -20.82
C ASP A 151 6.95 -7.59 -20.04
N TYR A 152 7.33 -6.75 -19.06
CA TYR A 152 8.51 -6.99 -18.22
C TYR A 152 8.13 -7.85 -17.01
N THR A 153 8.32 -9.16 -17.16
CA THR A 153 8.08 -10.18 -16.14
C THR A 153 9.39 -10.79 -15.65
N ASP A 154 9.34 -11.65 -14.66
CA ASP A 154 10.49 -12.42 -14.17
C ASP A 154 11.12 -13.33 -15.26
N GLN A 155 10.35 -13.69 -16.29
CA GLN A 155 10.77 -14.55 -17.40
C GLN A 155 11.28 -13.74 -18.60
N THR A 156 10.76 -12.53 -18.83
CA THR A 156 11.04 -11.75 -20.05
C THR A 156 12.14 -10.71 -19.88
N ILE A 157 12.44 -10.28 -18.65
CA ILE A 157 13.47 -9.26 -18.41
C ILE A 157 14.88 -9.79 -18.69
N ALA A 158 15.72 -8.93 -19.24
CA ALA A 158 17.15 -9.16 -19.34
C ALA A 158 17.82 -8.93 -17.97
N VAL A 159 17.75 -9.91 -17.08
CA VAL A 159 18.15 -9.83 -15.65
C VAL A 159 19.53 -9.16 -15.47
N ARG A 160 20.55 -9.59 -16.22
CA ARG A 160 21.91 -9.05 -16.11
C ARG A 160 21.96 -7.56 -16.47
N LYS A 161 21.28 -7.17 -17.55
CA LYS A 161 21.21 -5.77 -17.98
C LYS A 161 20.45 -4.92 -16.97
N SER A 162 19.34 -5.45 -16.44
CA SER A 162 18.52 -4.76 -15.45
C SER A 162 19.27 -4.52 -14.14
N ARG A 163 20.04 -5.50 -13.67
CA ARG A 163 20.93 -5.36 -12.49
C ARG A 163 21.99 -4.27 -12.70
N ALA A 164 22.67 -4.27 -13.86
CA ALA A 164 23.67 -3.27 -14.18
C ALA A 164 23.06 -1.86 -14.25
N LYS A 165 21.89 -1.73 -14.88
CA LYS A 165 21.15 -0.48 -14.99
C LYS A 165 20.70 0.03 -13.62
N LEU A 166 20.12 -0.81 -12.78
CA LEU A 166 19.71 -0.43 -11.43
C LEU A 166 20.90 0.04 -10.59
N LYS A 167 22.02 -0.70 -10.65
CA LYS A 167 23.24 -0.32 -9.95
C LYS A 167 23.76 1.05 -10.42
N ALA A 168 23.79 1.29 -11.72
CA ALA A 168 24.23 2.58 -12.27
C ALA A 168 23.31 3.71 -11.79
N LEU A 169 21.98 3.56 -11.88
CA LEU A 169 21.03 4.58 -11.42
C LEU A 169 21.21 4.91 -9.93
N VAL A 170 21.26 3.89 -9.06
CA VAL A 170 21.45 4.08 -7.61
C VAL A 170 22.77 4.80 -7.34
N THR A 171 23.85 4.41 -8.03
CA THR A 171 25.16 5.04 -7.85
C THR A 171 25.11 6.51 -8.26
N THR A 172 24.57 6.83 -9.43
CA THR A 172 24.44 8.21 -9.94
C THR A 172 23.65 9.06 -8.96
N LEU A 173 22.42 8.67 -8.60
CA LEU A 173 21.58 9.46 -7.69
C LEU A 173 22.20 9.62 -6.30
N THR A 174 22.88 8.58 -5.79
CA THR A 174 23.59 8.68 -4.50
C THR A 174 24.72 9.70 -4.55
N GLN A 175 25.46 9.78 -5.67
CA GLN A 175 26.56 10.71 -5.84
C GLN A 175 26.08 12.14 -6.05
N ASP A 176 25.09 12.34 -6.94
CA ASP A 176 24.63 13.67 -7.33
C ASP A 176 23.90 14.39 -6.19
N TYR A 177 23.14 13.65 -5.39
CA TYR A 177 22.42 14.20 -4.24
C TYR A 177 23.17 14.06 -2.90
N ASN A 178 24.32 13.40 -2.87
CA ASN A 178 25.01 13.03 -1.63
C ASN A 178 24.05 12.41 -0.60
N ARG A 179 23.14 11.54 -1.07
CA ARG A 179 22.05 10.95 -0.31
C ARG A 179 21.96 9.45 -0.59
N SER A 180 21.76 8.65 0.46
CA SER A 180 21.53 7.21 0.29
C SER A 180 20.22 6.94 -0.46
N CYS A 181 20.20 5.78 -1.14
CA CYS A 181 18.99 5.26 -1.75
C CYS A 181 18.47 4.05 -0.96
N VAL A 182 17.13 3.90 -0.93
CA VAL A 182 16.43 2.68 -0.51
C VAL A 182 15.73 2.09 -1.72
N VAL A 183 15.73 0.77 -1.88
CA VAL A 183 15.03 0.13 -3.01
C VAL A 183 13.75 -0.55 -2.55
N TRP A 184 12.64 -0.04 -3.07
CA TRP A 184 11.31 -0.58 -2.83
C TRP A 184 10.98 -1.67 -3.86
N SER A 185 10.67 -2.87 -3.41
CA SER A 185 10.32 -3.99 -4.28
C SER A 185 9.61 -5.10 -3.54
N THR A 186 8.94 -5.98 -4.30
CA THR A 186 8.45 -7.24 -3.77
C THR A 186 9.62 -8.15 -3.36
N PRO A 187 9.43 -9.12 -2.47
CA PRO A 187 10.47 -10.09 -2.10
C PRO A 187 11.05 -10.87 -3.28
N ALA A 188 10.23 -11.15 -4.31
CA ALA A 188 10.66 -11.84 -5.51
C ALA A 188 11.61 -10.98 -6.34
N VAL A 189 11.26 -9.74 -6.62
CA VAL A 189 12.10 -8.77 -7.33
C VAL A 189 13.37 -8.45 -6.53
N ALA A 190 13.25 -8.30 -5.21
CA ALA A 190 14.39 -8.10 -4.33
C ALA A 190 15.41 -9.24 -4.47
N LYS A 191 14.95 -10.49 -4.46
CA LYS A 191 15.81 -11.67 -4.62
C LYS A 191 16.44 -11.74 -6.00
N GLN A 192 15.66 -11.48 -7.04
CA GLN A 192 16.11 -11.66 -8.42
C GLN A 192 16.96 -10.50 -8.94
N ILE A 193 16.61 -9.26 -8.63
CA ILE A 193 17.22 -8.06 -9.22
C ILE A 193 18.05 -7.30 -8.20
N VAL A 194 17.46 -6.91 -7.05
CA VAL A 194 18.02 -5.89 -6.16
C VAL A 194 19.24 -6.43 -5.40
N LYS A 195 19.07 -7.51 -4.63
CA LYS A 195 20.16 -8.07 -3.80
C LYS A 195 21.41 -8.47 -4.59
N PRO A 196 21.28 -9.07 -5.81
CA PRO A 196 22.47 -9.34 -6.62
C PRO A 196 23.12 -8.10 -7.25
N ALA A 197 22.36 -7.03 -7.48
CA ALA A 197 22.88 -5.77 -8.04
C ALA A 197 23.53 -4.89 -6.97
N LEU A 198 22.94 -4.84 -5.77
CA LEU A 198 23.20 -3.87 -4.71
C LEU A 198 23.35 -4.60 -3.38
N LYS A 199 24.59 -4.91 -3.00
CA LYS A 199 24.86 -5.71 -1.79
C LYS A 199 24.60 -4.95 -0.49
N ASP A 200 24.74 -3.62 -0.51
CA ASP A 200 24.79 -2.76 0.69
C ASP A 200 23.66 -1.72 0.73
N THR A 201 22.67 -1.81 -0.15
CA THR A 201 21.54 -0.90 -0.19
C THR A 201 20.40 -1.39 0.72
N ASP A 202 19.81 -0.46 1.43
CA ASP A 202 18.62 -0.72 2.25
C ASP A 202 17.42 -1.08 1.39
N LEU A 203 16.52 -1.88 1.95
CA LEU A 203 15.34 -2.39 1.27
C LEU A 203 14.07 -1.85 1.89
N TRP A 204 13.13 -1.51 1.03
CA TRP A 204 11.74 -1.31 1.35
C TRP A 204 10.97 -2.50 0.75
N LEU A 205 10.44 -3.37 1.59
CA LEU A 205 9.79 -4.59 1.12
C LEU A 205 8.28 -4.42 1.06
N ASP A 206 7.74 -4.75 -0.10
CA ASP A 206 6.30 -4.85 -0.34
C ASP A 206 5.79 -6.22 0.12
N THR A 207 5.53 -6.33 1.41
CA THR A 207 5.04 -7.56 2.04
C THR A 207 4.45 -7.29 3.41
N ALA A 208 3.32 -7.92 3.71
CA ALA A 208 2.73 -7.95 5.04
C ALA A 208 3.34 -9.06 5.96
N LYS A 209 4.31 -9.85 5.46
CA LYS A 209 4.90 -10.95 6.21
C LYS A 209 6.05 -10.46 7.10
N THR A 210 5.82 -10.42 8.40
CA THR A 210 6.76 -9.94 9.42
C THR A 210 8.05 -10.73 9.54
N HIS A 211 8.12 -11.96 9.01
CA HIS A 211 9.30 -12.84 9.13
C HIS A 211 10.46 -12.52 8.17
N GLN A 212 10.32 -11.49 7.33
CA GLN A 212 11.38 -11.08 6.41
C GLN A 212 12.23 -9.90 6.92
N GLN A 213 12.24 -9.67 8.22
CA GLN A 213 13.09 -8.68 8.86
C GLN A 213 14.57 -9.12 8.78
N GLY A 214 15.26 -8.62 7.77
CA GLY A 214 16.71 -8.69 7.69
C GLY A 214 17.33 -7.37 8.17
N ARG A 215 18.61 -7.36 8.52
CA ARG A 215 19.34 -6.14 8.98
C ARG A 215 19.29 -4.93 8.03
N ARG A 216 18.78 -5.12 6.80
CA ARG A 216 18.70 -4.09 5.74
C ARG A 216 17.28 -3.74 5.34
N VAL A 217 16.27 -4.22 6.02
CA VAL A 217 14.89 -3.83 5.76
C VAL A 217 14.60 -2.57 6.56
N MET A 218 14.63 -1.42 5.87
CA MET A 218 14.37 -0.11 6.46
C MET A 218 12.88 0.15 6.56
N PHE A 219 12.12 -0.23 5.53
CA PHE A 219 10.68 -0.04 5.46
C PHE A 219 9.96 -1.31 5.02
N MET A 220 8.72 -1.44 5.46
CA MET A 220 7.79 -2.46 4.99
C MET A 220 6.50 -1.83 4.51
N HIS A 221 6.06 -2.18 3.30
CA HIS A 221 4.77 -1.80 2.78
C HIS A 221 3.77 -2.92 3.08
N TYR A 222 2.77 -2.66 3.90
CA TYR A 222 1.85 -3.68 4.41
C TYR A 222 0.40 -3.49 3.97
N SER A 223 0.06 -2.34 3.39
CA SER A 223 -1.30 -2.03 2.95
C SER A 223 -1.32 -0.96 1.87
N ASP A 224 -2.07 -1.20 0.78
CA ASP A 224 -2.41 -0.21 -0.26
C ASP A 224 -3.66 0.63 0.10
N ARG A 225 -4.27 0.38 1.27
CA ARG A 225 -5.52 0.98 1.70
C ARG A 225 -5.39 1.52 3.12
N ALA A 226 -4.66 2.62 3.26
CA ALA A 226 -4.64 3.35 4.51
C ALA A 226 -5.88 4.28 4.55
N VAL A 227 -6.76 4.07 5.52
CA VAL A 227 -7.90 4.97 5.78
C VAL A 227 -7.52 5.87 6.94
N TYR A 228 -7.34 7.16 6.66
CA TYR A 228 -7.12 8.20 7.66
C TYR A 228 -8.44 8.94 7.90
N ARG A 229 -8.70 9.32 9.14
CA ARG A 229 -9.84 10.17 9.47
C ARG A 229 -9.49 11.58 8.98
N GLN A 230 -10.22 12.05 7.98
CA GLN A 230 -10.22 13.46 7.57
C GLN A 230 -11.10 14.26 8.50
#